data_b7ee0d017338a2c7fba264fc4936fe1a
#
_entry.id   b7ee0d017338a2c7fba264fc4936fe1a
#
_cell.length_a   1.000
_cell.length_b   1.000
_cell.length_c   1.000
_cell.angle_alpha   90.00
_cell.angle_beta   90.00
_cell.angle_gamma   90.00
#
_symmetry.space_group_name_H-M   'P 1'
#
loop_
_entity.id
_entity.type
_entity.pdbx_description
1 polymer ?
#
loop_
_entity_poly.entity_id
_entity_poly.type
_entity_poly.pdbx_seq_one_letter_code
_entity_poly.pdbx_strand_id
1 'polypeptide(L)'
;MSFYADSNGTKIYYQVRGEGEPLVLLMGFGADGNLWEKHVAEYEKHFKCILIDNRGVGRSDQPKGPYSTWMMAADTIAVMDHAGVVKARVAGISMGGAIAQELVLNYPERVRCLALISTWPKFNNYAKTVYENLKKLRVTSKPDEFMELLQLWIFAPPYYEYGLEDLKQGQAAAAANSSPQSRYGFEGQLDACILHDTVNRLSEIKVPTLITVGGM
;
A
#
# COMPACT_ATOMS: atom_id res chain seq x y z
N MET A 1 2.72 -4.81 18.98
CA MET A 1 1.30 -5.07 19.37
C MET A 1 0.42 -4.90 18.15
N SER A 2 -0.72 -5.60 18.08
CA SER A 2 -1.63 -5.59 16.93
C SER A 2 -3.06 -5.24 17.36
N PHE A 3 -3.77 -4.52 16.49
CA PHE A 3 -5.06 -3.90 16.77
C PHE A 3 -5.96 -3.86 15.55
N TYR A 4 -7.23 -3.54 15.77
CA TYR A 4 -8.21 -3.22 14.73
C TYR A 4 -8.85 -1.86 15.01
N ALA A 5 -8.82 -0.96 14.03
CA ALA A 5 -9.59 0.27 14.04
C ALA A 5 -10.88 0.08 13.23
N ASP A 6 -11.98 0.66 13.67
CA ASP A 6 -13.21 0.73 12.88
C ASP A 6 -13.18 1.96 11.97
N SER A 7 -13.32 1.73 10.66
CA SER A 7 -13.49 2.77 9.67
C SER A 7 -14.83 2.62 8.98
N ASN A 8 -15.86 3.25 9.54
CA ASN A 8 -17.23 3.19 9.03
C ASN A 8 -17.74 1.75 8.80
N GLY A 9 -17.56 0.88 9.79
CA GLY A 9 -17.97 -0.51 9.76
C GLY A 9 -16.99 -1.46 9.05
N THR A 10 -15.83 -0.96 8.61
CA THR A 10 -14.73 -1.76 8.05
C THR A 10 -13.61 -1.85 9.09
N LYS A 11 -13.24 -3.06 9.48
CA LYS A 11 -12.14 -3.29 10.43
C LYS A 11 -10.81 -3.22 9.70
N ILE A 12 -9.98 -2.27 10.11
CA ILE A 12 -8.63 -2.06 9.56
C ILE A 12 -7.61 -2.57 10.58
N TYR A 13 -6.89 -3.60 10.20
CA TYR A 13 -5.81 -4.15 11.01
C TYR A 13 -4.56 -3.28 10.92
N TYR A 14 -3.90 -3.11 12.05
CA TYR A 14 -2.59 -2.49 12.10
C TYR A 14 -1.72 -3.02 13.24
N GLN A 15 -0.41 -2.86 13.08
CA GLN A 15 0.57 -3.16 14.10
C GLN A 15 1.26 -1.88 14.56
N VAL A 16 1.65 -1.85 15.83
CA VAL A 16 2.51 -0.80 16.40
C VAL A 16 3.82 -1.44 16.82
N ARG A 17 4.94 -0.87 16.33
CA ARG A 17 6.31 -1.30 16.61
C ARG A 17 7.16 -0.07 16.97
N GLY A 18 8.06 -0.22 17.96
CA GLY A 18 8.92 0.86 18.46
C GLY A 18 8.15 1.92 19.24
N GLU A 19 8.88 2.95 19.60
CA GLU A 19 8.42 4.10 20.39
C GLU A 19 8.93 5.40 19.78
N GLY A 20 8.39 6.57 20.20
CA GLY A 20 8.84 7.87 19.74
C GLY A 20 7.85 8.56 18.79
N GLU A 21 8.36 9.34 17.82
CA GLU A 21 7.51 10.06 16.86
C GLU A 21 6.75 9.08 15.94
N PRO A 22 5.45 9.31 15.69
CA PRO A 22 4.67 8.42 14.83
C PRO A 22 5.14 8.42 13.38
N LEU A 23 5.31 7.21 12.82
CA LEU A 23 5.56 6.93 11.42
C LEU A 23 4.50 5.94 10.90
N VAL A 24 3.63 6.39 10.03
CA VAL A 24 2.64 5.55 9.35
C VAL A 24 3.25 4.98 8.08
N LEU A 25 3.12 3.66 7.91
CA LEU A 25 3.67 2.89 6.80
C LEU A 25 2.53 2.27 5.98
N LEU A 26 2.37 2.75 4.73
CA LEU A 26 1.33 2.33 3.80
C LEU A 26 1.93 1.49 2.67
N MET A 27 1.50 0.24 2.57
CA MET A 27 2.00 -0.69 1.57
C MET A 27 1.24 -0.56 0.24
N GLY A 28 1.83 -1.11 -0.82
CA GLY A 28 1.29 -1.13 -2.17
C GLY A 28 0.12 -2.09 -2.38
N PHE A 29 -0.34 -2.15 -3.61
CA PHE A 29 -1.42 -3.02 -4.08
C PHE A 29 -1.14 -4.50 -3.78
N GLY A 30 -2.13 -5.18 -3.22
CA GLY A 30 -2.08 -6.62 -2.93
C GLY A 30 -1.14 -7.04 -1.80
N ALA A 31 -0.52 -6.07 -1.12
CA ALA A 31 0.48 -6.31 -0.10
C ALA A 31 0.03 -5.82 1.28
N ASP A 32 0.28 -6.61 2.32
CA ASP A 32 0.00 -6.27 3.70
C ASP A 32 1.20 -5.60 4.40
N GLY A 33 1.00 -5.13 5.63
CA GLY A 33 2.01 -4.43 6.41
C GLY A 33 3.27 -5.25 6.72
N ASN A 34 3.23 -6.59 6.62
CA ASN A 34 4.38 -7.44 6.91
C ASN A 34 5.50 -7.24 5.87
N LEU A 35 5.21 -6.75 4.66
CA LEU A 35 6.25 -6.45 3.67
C LEU A 35 7.18 -5.29 4.08
N TRP A 36 6.83 -4.52 5.11
CA TRP A 36 7.73 -3.55 5.74
C TRP A 36 8.74 -4.18 6.70
N GLU A 37 8.67 -5.48 7.00
CA GLU A 37 9.43 -6.13 8.09
C GLU A 37 10.94 -5.86 8.00
N LYS A 38 11.53 -5.97 6.81
CA LYS A 38 12.97 -5.71 6.60
C LYS A 38 13.37 -4.26 6.90
N HIS A 39 12.46 -3.30 6.71
CA HIS A 39 12.70 -1.88 6.91
C HIS A 39 12.32 -1.44 8.33
N VAL A 40 11.20 -1.98 8.84
CA VAL A 40 10.68 -1.59 10.15
C VAL A 40 11.63 -1.96 11.29
N ALA A 41 12.42 -3.02 11.15
CA ALA A 41 13.45 -3.40 12.11
C ALA A 41 14.49 -2.28 12.37
N GLU A 42 14.72 -1.41 11.38
CA GLU A 42 15.55 -0.21 11.56
C GLU A 42 14.72 0.99 12.05
N TYR A 43 13.54 1.19 11.46
CA TYR A 43 12.69 2.35 11.78
C TYR A 43 12.19 2.33 13.23
N GLU A 44 11.84 1.15 13.78
CA GLU A 44 11.32 1.01 15.15
C GLU A 44 12.33 1.40 16.24
N LYS A 45 13.63 1.53 15.91
CA LYS A 45 14.64 2.06 16.81
C LYS A 45 14.49 3.56 17.08
N HIS A 46 13.76 4.27 16.20
CA HIS A 46 13.67 5.73 16.22
C HIS A 46 12.22 6.25 16.17
N PHE A 47 11.26 5.41 15.78
CA PHE A 47 9.88 5.81 15.54
C PHE A 47 8.89 4.82 16.16
N LYS A 48 7.72 5.35 16.54
CA LYS A 48 6.51 4.56 16.74
C LYS A 48 5.94 4.24 15.36
N CYS A 49 6.32 3.09 14.79
CA CYS A 49 5.88 2.63 13.47
C CYS A 49 4.47 2.06 13.53
N ILE A 50 3.59 2.52 12.65
CA ILE A 50 2.22 2.05 12.49
C ILE A 50 2.11 1.41 11.11
N LEU A 51 2.08 0.08 11.08
CA LEU A 51 2.02 -0.73 9.86
C LEU A 51 0.57 -1.11 9.60
N ILE A 52 0.01 -0.64 8.50
CA ILE A 52 -1.40 -0.83 8.19
C ILE A 52 -1.55 -1.91 7.11
N ASP A 53 -2.41 -2.90 7.35
CA ASP A 53 -2.97 -3.69 6.28
C ASP A 53 -4.10 -2.86 5.67
N ASN A 54 -3.92 -2.37 4.45
CA ASN A 54 -4.95 -1.57 3.79
C ASN A 54 -6.25 -2.39 3.63
N ARG A 55 -7.44 -1.74 3.57
CA ARG A 55 -8.67 -2.45 3.25
C ARG A 55 -8.48 -3.34 2.02
N GLY A 56 -9.06 -4.51 2.04
CA GLY A 56 -9.00 -5.46 0.92
C GLY A 56 -7.76 -6.34 0.91
N VAL A 57 -6.88 -6.32 1.93
CA VAL A 57 -5.70 -7.19 2.00
C VAL A 57 -5.37 -7.58 3.44
N GLY A 58 -4.63 -8.67 3.60
CA GLY A 58 -4.11 -9.13 4.88
C GLY A 58 -5.21 -9.46 5.87
N ARG A 59 -5.09 -8.91 7.08
CA ARG A 59 -6.00 -9.12 8.21
C ARG A 59 -7.12 -8.08 8.30
N SER A 60 -7.07 -7.06 7.43
CA SER A 60 -8.16 -6.09 7.30
C SER A 60 -9.36 -6.68 6.59
N ASP A 61 -10.55 -6.13 6.85
CA ASP A 61 -11.75 -6.51 6.14
C ASP A 61 -11.61 -6.28 4.63
N GLN A 62 -12.26 -7.15 3.86
CA GLN A 62 -12.24 -7.14 2.41
C GLN A 62 -13.68 -7.01 1.86
N PRO A 63 -14.37 -5.89 2.15
CA PRO A 63 -15.76 -5.73 1.73
C PRO A 63 -15.86 -5.68 0.19
N LYS A 64 -17.05 -5.94 -0.35
CA LYS A 64 -17.30 -5.73 -1.77
C LYS A 64 -17.19 -4.25 -2.10
N GLY A 65 -16.36 -3.92 -3.12
CA GLY A 65 -16.07 -2.54 -3.54
C GLY A 65 -17.23 -1.77 -4.14
N PRO A 66 -16.99 -0.61 -4.74
CA PRO A 66 -15.67 -0.12 -5.15
C PRO A 66 -14.86 0.50 -4.01
N TYR A 67 -13.51 0.52 -4.14
CA TYR A 67 -12.62 1.26 -3.24
C TYR A 67 -12.06 2.50 -3.96
N SER A 68 -11.54 3.44 -3.17
CA SER A 68 -10.76 4.56 -3.67
C SER A 68 -9.59 4.86 -2.73
N THR A 69 -8.55 5.49 -3.24
CA THR A 69 -7.41 5.94 -2.44
C THR A 69 -7.83 6.97 -1.40
N TRP A 70 -8.85 7.79 -1.69
CA TRP A 70 -9.47 8.68 -0.72
C TRP A 70 -10.13 7.93 0.46
N MET A 71 -10.87 6.86 0.17
CA MET A 71 -11.48 6.00 1.19
C MET A 71 -10.40 5.36 2.08
N MET A 72 -9.30 4.90 1.48
CA MET A 72 -8.16 4.32 2.22
C MET A 72 -7.39 5.36 3.04
N ALA A 73 -7.37 6.62 2.60
CA ALA A 73 -6.86 7.73 3.41
C ALA A 73 -7.72 7.95 4.66
N ALA A 74 -9.05 7.87 4.54
CA ALA A 74 -9.94 7.92 5.70
C ALA A 74 -9.74 6.72 6.65
N ASP A 75 -9.46 5.52 6.12
CA ASP A 75 -9.07 4.36 6.94
C ASP A 75 -7.79 4.64 7.73
N THR A 76 -6.81 5.26 7.09
CA THR A 76 -5.56 5.65 7.74
C THR A 76 -5.82 6.62 8.89
N ILE A 77 -6.74 7.58 8.72
CA ILE A 77 -7.17 8.48 9.81
C ILE A 77 -7.82 7.70 10.95
N ALA A 78 -8.73 6.77 10.65
CA ALA A 78 -9.36 5.96 11.69
C ALA A 78 -8.32 5.14 12.49
N VAL A 79 -7.30 4.60 11.82
CA VAL A 79 -6.17 3.93 12.48
C VAL A 79 -5.36 4.89 13.34
N MET A 80 -5.04 6.09 12.83
CA MET A 80 -4.31 7.10 13.60
C MET A 80 -5.08 7.51 14.85
N ASP A 81 -6.40 7.73 14.74
CA ASP A 81 -7.25 8.10 15.86
C ASP A 81 -7.31 6.98 16.90
N HIS A 82 -7.50 5.74 16.48
CA HIS A 82 -7.51 4.57 17.37
C HIS A 82 -6.15 4.36 18.07
N ALA A 83 -5.03 4.67 17.38
CA ALA A 83 -3.67 4.59 17.93
C ALA A 83 -3.26 5.80 18.81
N GLY A 84 -4.17 6.79 18.98
CA GLY A 84 -3.91 8.02 19.72
C GLY A 84 -2.89 8.94 19.04
N VAL A 85 -2.84 8.94 17.70
CA VAL A 85 -1.87 9.69 16.90
C VAL A 85 -2.54 10.90 16.26
N VAL A 86 -2.24 12.08 16.76
CA VAL A 86 -2.78 13.35 16.23
C VAL A 86 -2.10 13.72 14.90
N LYS A 87 -0.78 13.54 14.80
CA LYS A 87 -0.01 13.91 13.60
C LYS A 87 1.16 12.95 13.39
N ALA A 88 1.41 12.51 12.15
CA ALA A 88 2.44 11.52 11.83
C ALA A 88 3.31 11.93 10.64
N ARG A 89 4.51 11.34 10.56
CA ARG A 89 5.26 11.15 9.31
C ARG A 89 4.57 10.02 8.54
N VAL A 90 4.50 10.12 7.23
CA VAL A 90 3.83 9.10 6.41
C VAL A 90 4.76 8.65 5.30
N ALA A 91 4.98 7.36 5.20
CA ALA A 91 5.68 6.75 4.08
C ALA A 91 4.75 5.79 3.33
N GLY A 92 4.64 5.96 2.02
CA GLY A 92 3.79 5.13 1.18
C GLY A 92 4.51 4.67 -0.09
N ILE A 93 4.42 3.37 -0.35
CA ILE A 93 4.98 2.76 -1.56
C ILE A 93 3.85 2.41 -2.54
N SER A 94 4.04 2.73 -3.83
CA SER A 94 3.09 2.38 -4.90
C SER A 94 1.68 2.90 -4.57
N MET A 95 0.65 2.05 -4.48
CA MET A 95 -0.70 2.40 -4.03
C MET A 95 -0.68 3.12 -2.67
N GLY A 96 0.18 2.71 -1.74
CA GLY A 96 0.35 3.39 -0.45
C GLY A 96 0.78 4.84 -0.58
N GLY A 97 1.58 5.16 -1.61
CA GLY A 97 1.94 6.55 -1.93
C GLY A 97 0.76 7.34 -2.52
N ALA A 98 -0.11 6.70 -3.30
CA ALA A 98 -1.36 7.32 -3.77
C ALA A 98 -2.34 7.59 -2.60
N ILE A 99 -2.43 6.67 -1.65
CA ILE A 99 -3.18 6.87 -0.40
C ILE A 99 -2.59 8.04 0.42
N ALA A 100 -1.25 8.11 0.54
CA ALA A 100 -0.57 9.17 1.26
C ALA A 100 -0.79 10.56 0.64
N GLN A 101 -0.90 10.65 -0.71
CA GLN A 101 -1.29 11.88 -1.39
C GLN A 101 -2.71 12.31 -0.99
N GLU A 102 -3.68 11.41 -1.05
CA GLU A 102 -5.05 11.71 -0.61
C GLU A 102 -5.10 12.06 0.89
N LEU A 103 -4.29 11.40 1.71
CA LEU A 103 -4.22 11.67 3.13
C LEU A 103 -3.79 13.11 3.40
N VAL A 104 -2.70 13.58 2.79
CA VAL A 104 -2.21 14.95 3.02
C VAL A 104 -3.09 16.00 2.36
N LEU A 105 -3.74 15.70 1.24
CA LEU A 105 -4.64 16.62 0.55
C LEU A 105 -5.98 16.84 1.29
N ASN A 106 -6.46 15.83 2.00
CA ASN A 106 -7.73 15.92 2.70
C ASN A 106 -7.58 16.15 4.22
N TYR A 107 -6.40 15.83 4.78
CA TYR A 107 -6.10 15.98 6.22
C TYR A 107 -4.67 16.55 6.43
N PRO A 108 -4.37 17.75 5.90
CA PRO A 108 -3.01 18.28 5.90
C PRO A 108 -2.45 18.51 7.33
N GLU A 109 -3.31 18.78 8.30
CA GLU A 109 -2.93 18.95 9.70
C GLU A 109 -2.48 17.64 10.37
N ARG A 110 -2.87 16.49 9.80
CA ARG A 110 -2.55 15.15 10.33
C ARG A 110 -1.20 14.63 9.83
N VAL A 111 -0.62 15.27 8.80
CA VAL A 111 0.61 14.82 8.14
C VAL A 111 1.74 15.81 8.41
N ARG A 112 2.86 15.33 9.00
CA ARG A 112 4.06 16.12 9.27
C ARG A 112 4.95 16.26 8.04
N CYS A 113 5.20 15.13 7.37
CA CYS A 113 5.96 15.05 6.12
C CYS A 113 5.62 13.75 5.39
N LEU A 114 5.96 13.68 4.10
CA LEU A 114 5.72 12.54 3.23
C LEU A 114 7.03 11.91 2.72
N ALA A 115 7.02 10.59 2.59
CA ALA A 115 7.93 9.85 1.72
C ALA A 115 7.08 9.07 0.69
N LEU A 116 7.18 9.46 -0.56
CA LEU A 116 6.47 8.88 -1.68
C LEU A 116 7.43 7.99 -2.48
N ILE A 117 7.20 6.67 -2.45
CA ILE A 117 8.12 5.67 -2.99
C ILE A 117 7.45 4.99 -4.18
N SER A 118 8.04 5.12 -5.38
CA SER A 118 7.58 4.44 -6.61
C SER A 118 6.06 4.53 -6.81
N THR A 119 5.52 5.74 -6.73
CA THR A 119 4.09 6.04 -6.82
C THR A 119 3.76 6.98 -7.97
N TRP A 120 2.51 7.31 -8.14
CA TRP A 120 1.98 8.14 -9.23
C TRP A 120 0.88 9.08 -8.73
N PRO A 121 0.69 10.22 -9.38
CA PRO A 121 -0.48 11.07 -9.14
C PRO A 121 -1.69 10.68 -10.01
N LYS A 122 -1.46 9.96 -11.11
CA LYS A 122 -2.46 9.46 -12.05
C LYS A 122 -1.86 8.40 -12.96
N PHE A 123 -2.58 7.31 -13.19
CA PHE A 123 -2.18 6.35 -14.22
C PHE A 123 -2.34 6.91 -15.63
N ASN A 124 -1.33 6.68 -16.45
CA ASN A 124 -1.48 6.81 -17.90
C ASN A 124 -2.23 5.59 -18.49
N ASN A 125 -2.56 5.65 -19.76
CA ASN A 125 -3.32 4.58 -20.42
C ASN A 125 -2.58 3.22 -20.40
N TYR A 126 -1.24 3.24 -20.50
CA TYR A 126 -0.44 2.03 -20.40
C TYR A 126 -0.61 1.34 -19.03
N ALA A 127 -0.40 2.08 -17.95
CA ALA A 127 -0.57 1.55 -16.59
C ALA A 127 -2.00 1.05 -16.35
N LYS A 128 -3.03 1.78 -16.82
CA LYS A 128 -4.43 1.32 -16.74
C LYS A 128 -4.61 -0.02 -17.46
N THR A 129 -4.10 -0.14 -18.68
CA THR A 129 -4.21 -1.38 -19.47
C THR A 129 -3.51 -2.54 -18.77
N VAL A 130 -2.35 -2.31 -18.14
CA VAL A 130 -1.65 -3.33 -17.34
C VAL A 130 -2.55 -3.81 -16.20
N TYR A 131 -3.10 -2.90 -15.40
CA TYR A 131 -3.92 -3.26 -14.23
C TYR A 131 -5.22 -3.94 -14.64
N GLU A 132 -5.86 -3.53 -15.74
CA GLU A 132 -7.02 -4.21 -16.32
C GLU A 132 -6.70 -5.65 -16.78
N ASN A 133 -5.51 -5.88 -17.32
CA ASN A 133 -5.05 -7.21 -17.67
C ASN A 133 -4.72 -8.06 -16.43
N LEU A 134 -4.13 -7.48 -15.39
CA LEU A 134 -3.93 -8.18 -14.12
C LEU A 134 -5.26 -8.66 -13.52
N LYS A 135 -6.34 -7.88 -13.67
CA LYS A 135 -7.69 -8.30 -13.26
C LYS A 135 -8.16 -9.57 -13.95
N LYS A 136 -7.90 -9.67 -15.25
CA LYS A 136 -8.24 -10.87 -16.05
C LYS A 136 -7.38 -12.07 -15.65
N LEU A 137 -6.07 -11.87 -15.55
CA LEU A 137 -5.10 -12.91 -15.21
C LEU A 137 -5.35 -13.47 -13.80
N ARG A 138 -5.74 -12.64 -12.83
CA ARG A 138 -6.05 -13.09 -11.46
C ARG A 138 -7.15 -14.15 -11.40
N VAL A 139 -8.07 -14.17 -12.37
CA VAL A 139 -9.18 -15.13 -12.45
C VAL A 139 -8.76 -16.43 -13.15
N THR A 140 -7.81 -16.37 -14.08
CA THR A 140 -7.45 -17.48 -14.98
C THR A 140 -6.16 -18.18 -14.61
N SER A 141 -5.29 -17.54 -13.81
CA SER A 141 -3.98 -18.08 -13.42
C SER A 141 -4.02 -18.70 -12.03
N LYS A 142 -3.14 -19.64 -11.76
CA LYS A 142 -2.83 -20.10 -10.40
C LYS A 142 -2.10 -18.99 -9.62
N PRO A 143 -2.08 -19.04 -8.28
CA PRO A 143 -1.46 -17.98 -7.47
C PRO A 143 0.03 -17.74 -7.78
N ASP A 144 0.81 -18.77 -8.00
CA ASP A 144 2.22 -18.70 -8.38
C ASP A 144 2.42 -18.13 -9.78
N GLU A 145 1.64 -18.60 -10.76
CA GLU A 145 1.64 -18.07 -12.13
C GLU A 145 1.25 -16.59 -12.17
N PHE A 146 0.23 -16.22 -11.39
CA PHE A 146 -0.16 -14.81 -11.25
C PHE A 146 0.96 -13.97 -10.65
N MET A 147 1.64 -14.48 -9.61
CA MET A 147 2.76 -13.79 -8.96
C MET A 147 3.92 -13.62 -9.94
N GLU A 148 4.26 -14.63 -10.73
CA GLU A 148 5.30 -14.55 -11.76
C GLU A 148 5.00 -13.43 -12.77
N LEU A 149 3.77 -13.38 -13.28
CA LEU A 149 3.33 -12.33 -14.21
C LEU A 149 3.35 -10.94 -13.57
N LEU A 150 2.92 -10.83 -12.32
CA LEU A 150 2.96 -9.57 -11.58
C LEU A 150 4.39 -9.06 -11.36
N GLN A 151 5.33 -9.96 -11.08
CA GLN A 151 6.74 -9.63 -10.86
C GLN A 151 7.39 -8.96 -12.09
N LEU A 152 6.97 -9.30 -13.32
CA LEU A 152 7.43 -8.65 -14.54
C LEU A 152 7.12 -7.13 -14.59
N TRP A 153 6.12 -6.68 -13.82
CA TRP A 153 5.72 -5.28 -13.75
C TRP A 153 6.31 -4.55 -12.53
N ILE A 154 6.72 -5.30 -11.52
CA ILE A 154 7.24 -4.75 -10.25
C ILE A 154 8.76 -4.59 -10.30
N PHE A 155 9.47 -5.57 -10.90
CA PHE A 155 10.92 -5.63 -10.88
C PHE A 155 11.52 -5.28 -12.24
N ALA A 156 12.60 -4.49 -12.23
CA ALA A 156 13.36 -4.15 -13.43
C ALA A 156 14.15 -5.38 -13.94
N PRO A 157 14.41 -5.49 -15.27
CA PRO A 157 15.11 -6.62 -15.84
C PRO A 157 16.43 -7.01 -15.15
N PRO A 158 17.30 -6.08 -14.70
CA PRO A 158 18.51 -6.46 -13.98
C PRO A 158 18.26 -7.24 -12.69
N TYR A 159 17.12 -7.06 -12.01
CA TYR A 159 16.81 -7.81 -10.79
C TYR A 159 16.65 -9.31 -11.06
N TYR A 160 16.24 -9.70 -12.25
CA TYR A 160 16.12 -11.11 -12.64
C TYR A 160 17.47 -11.84 -12.71
N GLU A 161 18.57 -11.09 -12.90
CA GLU A 161 19.92 -11.67 -12.97
C GLU A 161 20.49 -12.01 -11.58
N TYR A 162 20.16 -11.23 -10.54
CA TYR A 162 20.73 -11.44 -9.21
C TYR A 162 19.69 -11.77 -8.12
N GLY A 163 18.41 -11.48 -8.35
CA GLY A 163 17.31 -11.71 -7.42
C GLY A 163 16.37 -12.84 -7.79
N LEU A 164 16.73 -13.69 -8.76
CA LEU A 164 15.84 -14.75 -9.29
C LEU A 164 15.33 -15.69 -8.19
N GLU A 165 16.17 -16.02 -7.21
CA GLU A 165 15.78 -16.89 -6.10
C GLU A 165 14.73 -16.23 -5.21
N ASP A 166 14.85 -14.94 -4.91
CA ASP A 166 13.84 -14.18 -4.15
C ASP A 166 12.50 -14.14 -4.89
N LEU A 167 12.54 -13.99 -6.22
CA LEU A 167 11.33 -14.02 -7.06
C LEU A 167 10.64 -15.38 -6.98
N LYS A 168 11.36 -16.48 -7.09
CA LYS A 168 10.83 -17.85 -6.96
C LYS A 168 10.27 -18.12 -5.56
N GLN A 169 10.93 -17.62 -4.51
CA GLN A 169 10.42 -17.71 -3.15
C GLN A 169 9.07 -16.96 -3.01
N GLY A 170 8.93 -15.79 -3.65
CA GLY A 170 7.67 -15.04 -3.69
C GLY A 170 6.55 -15.82 -4.41
N GLN A 171 6.86 -16.50 -5.51
CA GLN A 171 5.93 -17.38 -6.24
C GLN A 171 5.48 -18.56 -5.37
N ALA A 172 6.45 -19.26 -4.75
CA ALA A 172 6.17 -20.37 -3.85
C ALA A 172 5.34 -19.95 -2.64
N ALA A 173 5.62 -18.79 -2.06
CA ALA A 173 4.84 -18.21 -0.97
C ALA A 173 3.39 -17.89 -1.40
N ALA A 174 3.19 -17.40 -2.63
CA ALA A 174 1.86 -17.16 -3.18
C ALA A 174 1.07 -18.46 -3.34
N ALA A 175 1.72 -19.53 -3.83
CA ALA A 175 1.10 -20.86 -3.96
C ALA A 175 0.73 -21.48 -2.61
N ALA A 176 1.57 -21.29 -1.59
CA ALA A 176 1.39 -21.83 -0.25
C ALA A 176 0.44 -21.00 0.64
N ASN A 177 0.01 -19.83 0.18
CA ASN A 177 -0.82 -18.92 0.99
C ASN A 177 -2.22 -19.51 1.22
N SER A 178 -2.52 -19.92 2.45
CA SER A 178 -3.82 -20.47 2.87
C SER A 178 -4.92 -19.41 3.02
N SER A 179 -4.56 -18.12 3.03
CA SER A 179 -5.51 -17.01 3.18
C SER A 179 -5.20 -15.91 2.16
N PRO A 180 -5.37 -16.19 0.85
CA PRO A 180 -5.07 -15.24 -0.19
C PRO A 180 -6.05 -14.05 -0.15
N GLN A 181 -5.61 -12.91 -0.68
CA GLN A 181 -6.48 -11.77 -0.91
C GLN A 181 -7.75 -12.20 -1.66
N SER A 182 -8.91 -11.83 -1.14
CA SER A 182 -10.19 -12.14 -1.78
C SER A 182 -10.31 -11.45 -3.14
N ARG A 183 -11.20 -11.98 -3.98
CA ARG A 183 -11.52 -11.34 -5.26
C ARG A 183 -11.99 -9.90 -5.06
N TYR A 184 -12.85 -9.65 -4.08
CA TYR A 184 -13.37 -8.30 -3.79
C TYR A 184 -12.28 -7.34 -3.33
N GLY A 185 -11.38 -7.80 -2.46
CA GLY A 185 -10.24 -7.01 -2.01
C GLY A 185 -9.30 -6.65 -3.16
N PHE A 186 -9.00 -7.63 -4.02
CA PHE A 186 -8.16 -7.45 -5.20
C PHE A 186 -8.78 -6.44 -6.18
N GLU A 187 -10.03 -6.67 -6.60
CA GLU A 187 -10.72 -5.81 -7.55
C GLU A 187 -10.90 -4.38 -6.99
N GLY A 188 -11.26 -4.26 -5.70
CA GLY A 188 -11.43 -2.96 -5.06
C GLY A 188 -10.13 -2.14 -5.00
N GLN A 189 -9.01 -2.75 -4.60
CA GLN A 189 -7.72 -2.06 -4.60
C GLN A 189 -7.25 -1.70 -6.02
N LEU A 190 -7.50 -2.58 -6.99
CA LEU A 190 -7.16 -2.34 -8.39
C LEU A 190 -7.95 -1.14 -8.94
N ASP A 191 -9.25 -1.08 -8.68
CA ASP A 191 -10.09 0.05 -9.07
C ASP A 191 -9.61 1.35 -8.40
N ALA A 192 -9.21 1.31 -7.13
CA ALA A 192 -8.63 2.45 -6.43
C ALA A 192 -7.35 2.97 -7.12
N CYS A 193 -6.48 2.07 -7.60
CA CYS A 193 -5.28 2.45 -8.34
C CYS A 193 -5.60 3.10 -9.70
N ILE A 194 -6.54 2.52 -10.45
CA ILE A 194 -6.93 2.99 -11.79
C ILE A 194 -7.61 4.35 -11.74
N LEU A 195 -8.44 4.57 -10.71
CA LEU A 195 -9.24 5.79 -10.58
C LEU A 195 -8.53 6.94 -9.87
N HIS A 196 -7.38 6.67 -9.24
CA HIS A 196 -6.61 7.71 -8.53
C HIS A 196 -6.16 8.83 -9.47
N ASP A 197 -6.51 10.06 -9.11
CA ASP A 197 -6.12 11.27 -9.83
C ASP A 197 -5.99 12.47 -8.88
N THR A 198 -4.76 12.83 -8.55
CA THR A 198 -4.43 13.98 -7.71
C THR A 198 -3.66 15.06 -8.47
N VAL A 199 -3.47 14.92 -9.81
CA VAL A 199 -2.62 15.80 -10.63
C VAL A 199 -2.93 17.28 -10.39
N ASN A 200 -4.19 17.66 -10.45
CA ASN A 200 -4.61 19.06 -10.31
C ASN A 200 -4.51 19.61 -8.88
N ARG A 201 -4.28 18.74 -7.89
CA ARG A 201 -4.21 19.07 -6.47
C ARG A 201 -2.80 18.97 -5.88
N LEU A 202 -1.79 18.51 -6.65
CA LEU A 202 -0.43 18.34 -6.15
C LEU A 202 0.18 19.62 -5.58
N SER A 203 -0.17 20.78 -6.15
CA SER A 203 0.29 22.08 -5.66
C SER A 203 -0.25 22.46 -4.27
N GLU A 204 -1.28 21.79 -3.77
CA GLU A 204 -1.84 21.98 -2.42
C GLU A 204 -0.98 21.30 -1.35
N ILE A 205 -0.13 20.34 -1.71
CA ILE A 205 0.78 19.66 -0.77
C ILE A 205 1.86 20.63 -0.31
N LYS A 206 1.84 21.03 0.96
CA LYS A 206 2.76 22.01 1.56
C LYS A 206 3.73 21.42 2.57
N VAL A 207 3.55 20.16 2.93
CA VAL A 207 4.46 19.48 3.86
C VAL A 207 5.76 19.07 3.16
N PRO A 208 6.89 18.98 3.88
CA PRO A 208 8.12 18.44 3.33
C PRO A 208 7.87 17.06 2.72
N THR A 209 8.27 16.87 1.47
CA THR A 209 7.99 15.65 0.72
C THR A 209 9.27 15.12 0.06
N LEU A 210 9.61 13.88 0.39
CA LEU A 210 10.63 13.09 -0.31
C LEU A 210 9.94 12.24 -1.38
N ILE A 211 10.45 12.30 -2.60
CA ILE A 211 10.00 11.44 -3.71
C ILE A 211 11.19 10.57 -4.13
N THR A 212 10.99 9.26 -4.21
CA THR A 212 12.01 8.32 -4.65
C THR A 212 11.40 7.30 -5.61
N VAL A 213 12.17 6.96 -6.65
CA VAL A 213 11.81 5.94 -7.64
C VAL A 213 13.04 5.11 -7.98
N GLY A 214 12.84 3.91 -8.50
CA GLY A 214 13.92 3.12 -9.06
C GLY A 214 14.54 3.82 -10.28
N GLY A 215 15.87 3.83 -10.39
CA GLY A 215 16.57 4.21 -11.61
C GLY A 215 16.48 3.08 -12.65
N MET A 216 16.45 3.42 -13.94
CA MET A 216 16.61 2.47 -15.04
C MET A 216 18.08 2.22 -15.30
#